data_ae94fbd0e1386c0b5274a2e03f015aa3
#
_entry.id   ae94fbd0e1386c0b5274a2e03f015aa3
#
_cell.length_a   1.000
_cell.length_b   1.000
_cell.length_c   1.000
_cell.angle_alpha   90.00
_cell.angle_beta   90.00
_cell.angle_gamma   90.00
#
_symmetry.space_group_name_H-M   'P 1'
#
loop_
_entity.id
_entity.type
_entity.pdbx_description
1 polymer ?
#
loop_
_entity_poly.entity_id
_entity_poly.type
_entity_poly.pdbx_seq_one_letter_code
_entity_poly.pdbx_strand_id
1 'polypeptide(L)'
;MGWSIAADSSAFPRMRWAAAAWLAVWIPAYASVWGPRNFLLLCDIAVLLTCAGLWLGSPLLLSSQAVSSILADAVWAVDAGSRLFLGKHLFGGTEYMWDASFPLAVRLLSLFHLVWPVLLVWAVRRVGYDPRGFGLQIAIAGALLVVSRFAGRAANLNFAFRDPIWGLSLEPAPLHLAATLAFLAAVFYLPTHLLLSRAFRRPQGL
;
A
#
# COMPACT_ATOMS: atom_id res chain seq x y z
N MET A 1 3.62 -29.21 -7.46
CA MET A 1 4.86 -29.05 -6.67
C MET A 1 4.85 -27.68 -6.03
N GLY A 2 4.64 -27.64 -4.70
CA GLY A 2 4.47 -26.38 -3.96
C GLY A 2 5.81 -25.69 -3.72
N TRP A 3 5.98 -24.53 -4.29
CA TRP A 3 7.08 -23.62 -4.00
C TRP A 3 6.79 -22.93 -2.67
N SER A 4 7.23 -23.50 -1.57
CA SER A 4 7.30 -22.80 -0.30
C SER A 4 8.61 -22.03 -0.25
N ILE A 5 8.58 -20.73 -0.58
CA ILE A 5 9.68 -19.85 -0.22
C ILE A 5 9.53 -19.64 1.29
N ALA A 6 10.36 -20.33 2.08
CA ALA A 6 10.33 -20.21 3.52
C ALA A 6 10.70 -18.77 3.95
N ALA A 7 10.05 -18.29 5.00
CA ALA A 7 10.43 -17.05 5.64
C ALA A 7 11.81 -17.24 6.31
N ASP A 8 12.68 -16.24 6.14
CA ASP A 8 14.01 -16.20 6.74
C ASP A 8 14.18 -14.89 7.53
N SER A 9 14.00 -14.96 8.84
CA SER A 9 14.11 -13.81 9.73
C SER A 9 15.52 -13.18 9.77
N SER A 10 16.53 -13.87 9.24
CA SER A 10 17.89 -13.33 9.08
C SER A 10 18.09 -12.51 7.81
N ALA A 11 17.11 -12.51 6.88
CA ALA A 11 17.23 -11.83 5.59
C ALA A 11 17.45 -10.31 5.72
N PHE A 12 16.90 -9.68 6.77
CA PHE A 12 16.94 -8.23 6.96
C PHE A 12 17.43 -7.82 8.35
N PRO A 13 18.65 -8.18 8.77
CA PRO A 13 19.11 -8.07 10.18
C PRO A 13 19.12 -6.63 10.72
N ARG A 14 19.38 -5.63 9.87
CA ARG A 14 19.38 -4.22 10.23
C ARG A 14 18.04 -3.53 9.89
N MET A 15 17.48 -3.85 8.73
CA MET A 15 16.28 -3.19 8.22
C MET A 15 15.05 -3.45 9.10
N ARG A 16 14.94 -4.63 9.73
CA ARG A 16 13.85 -4.92 10.69
C ARG A 16 13.84 -3.96 11.87
N TRP A 17 15.00 -3.56 12.38
CA TRP A 17 15.09 -2.59 13.48
C TRP A 17 14.79 -1.17 12.99
N ALA A 18 15.23 -0.80 11.79
CA ALA A 18 14.84 0.47 11.18
C ALA A 18 13.32 0.53 10.97
N ALA A 19 12.68 -0.56 10.52
CA ALA A 19 11.24 -0.67 10.39
C ALA A 19 10.53 -0.53 11.77
N ALA A 20 11.04 -1.17 12.82
CA ALA A 20 10.49 -1.03 14.18
C ALA A 20 10.61 0.41 14.70
N ALA A 21 11.76 1.04 14.50
CA ALA A 21 11.98 2.44 14.87
C ALA A 21 11.04 3.39 14.08
N TRP A 22 10.85 3.12 12.78
CA TRP A 22 9.88 3.84 11.96
C TRP A 22 8.47 3.73 12.54
N LEU A 23 7.99 2.52 12.83
CA LEU A 23 6.66 2.30 13.40
C LEU A 23 6.49 2.97 14.77
N ALA A 24 7.53 2.98 15.60
CA ALA A 24 7.51 3.63 16.92
C ALA A 24 7.29 5.16 16.84
N VAL A 25 7.68 5.79 15.73
CA VAL A 25 7.44 7.22 15.46
C VAL A 25 6.14 7.43 14.69
N TRP A 26 5.95 6.65 13.62
CA TRP A 26 4.87 6.86 12.66
C TRP A 26 3.49 6.54 13.25
N ILE A 27 3.34 5.42 14.00
CA ILE A 27 2.05 5.03 14.59
C ILE A 27 1.52 6.09 15.54
N PRO A 28 2.24 6.53 16.59
CA PRO A 28 1.71 7.55 17.50
C PRO A 28 1.45 8.89 16.81
N ALA A 29 2.29 9.29 15.86
CA ALA A 29 2.10 10.53 15.12
C ALA A 29 0.81 10.50 14.27
N TYR A 30 0.58 9.42 13.53
CA TYR A 30 -0.63 9.26 12.72
C TYR A 30 -1.89 9.09 13.58
N ALA A 31 -1.81 8.29 14.64
CA ALA A 31 -2.93 8.09 15.55
C ALA A 31 -3.38 9.39 16.24
N SER A 32 -2.43 10.28 16.57
CA SER A 32 -2.75 11.56 17.24
C SER A 32 -3.44 12.58 16.32
N VAL A 33 -3.20 12.51 15.00
CA VAL A 33 -3.72 13.51 14.04
C VAL A 33 -4.95 12.99 13.31
N TRP A 34 -4.89 11.77 12.78
CA TRP A 34 -5.98 11.19 11.96
C TRP A 34 -6.79 10.10 12.68
N GLY A 35 -6.35 9.71 13.89
CA GLY A 35 -7.00 8.70 14.68
C GLY A 35 -6.74 7.26 14.20
N PRO A 36 -7.15 6.25 14.99
CA PRO A 36 -6.83 4.85 14.71
C PRO A 36 -7.49 4.30 13.43
N ARG A 37 -8.60 4.90 12.98
CA ARG A 37 -9.28 4.46 11.75
C ARG A 37 -8.44 4.67 10.50
N ASN A 38 -7.47 5.60 10.53
CA ASN A 38 -6.58 5.87 9.41
C ASN A 38 -5.76 4.64 9.04
N PHE A 39 -5.38 3.82 10.02
CA PHE A 39 -4.64 2.57 9.77
C PHE A 39 -5.43 1.50 9.00
N LEU A 40 -6.69 1.73 8.68
CA LEU A 40 -7.46 0.90 7.75
C LEU A 40 -7.24 1.27 6.28
N LEU A 41 -6.54 2.36 5.98
CA LEU A 41 -6.14 2.69 4.62
C LEU A 41 -5.19 1.62 4.07
N LEU A 42 -5.38 1.29 2.79
CA LEU A 42 -4.54 0.29 2.10
C LEU A 42 -3.04 0.65 2.15
N CYS A 43 -2.71 1.93 2.02
CA CYS A 43 -1.33 2.40 2.11
C CYS A 43 -0.75 2.22 3.53
N ASP A 44 -1.54 2.46 4.57
CA ASP A 44 -1.09 2.32 5.97
C ASP A 44 -0.94 0.84 6.35
N ILE A 45 -1.87 -0.02 5.92
CA ILE A 45 -1.72 -1.48 6.04
C ILE A 45 -0.48 -1.96 5.29
N ALA A 46 -0.18 -1.38 4.13
CA ALA A 46 1.04 -1.73 3.39
C ALA A 46 2.31 -1.39 4.18
N VAL A 47 2.35 -0.27 4.90
CA VAL A 47 3.45 0.05 5.82
C VAL A 47 3.59 -1.02 6.90
N LEU A 48 2.49 -1.34 7.61
CA LEU A 48 2.50 -2.30 8.71
C LEU A 48 2.92 -3.70 8.24
N LEU A 49 2.34 -4.19 7.14
CA LEU A 49 2.66 -5.52 6.61
C LEU A 49 4.04 -5.59 5.96
N THR A 50 4.56 -4.48 5.40
CA THR A 50 5.94 -4.41 4.94
C THR A 50 6.91 -4.55 6.12
N CYS A 51 6.68 -3.82 7.21
CA CYS A 51 7.50 -3.94 8.41
C CYS A 51 7.45 -5.36 9.00
N ALA A 52 6.27 -5.98 9.06
CA ALA A 52 6.12 -7.38 9.45
C ALA A 52 6.86 -8.32 8.47
N GLY A 53 6.77 -8.08 7.17
CA GLY A 53 7.47 -8.83 6.14
C GLY A 53 9.00 -8.75 6.26
N LEU A 54 9.53 -7.57 6.58
CA LEU A 54 10.96 -7.36 6.84
C LEU A 54 11.40 -8.06 8.12
N TRP A 55 10.57 -8.02 9.16
CA TRP A 55 10.86 -8.69 10.44
C TRP A 55 10.89 -10.21 10.30
N LEU A 56 9.93 -10.77 9.60
CA LEU A 56 9.80 -12.21 9.37
C LEU A 56 10.68 -12.72 8.22
N GLY A 57 11.23 -11.82 7.37
CA GLY A 57 11.87 -12.21 6.13
C GLY A 57 10.93 -12.94 5.19
N SER A 58 9.65 -12.52 5.13
CA SER A 58 8.60 -13.22 4.40
C SER A 58 8.47 -12.74 2.95
N PRO A 59 8.87 -13.56 1.96
CA PRO A 59 8.69 -13.22 0.54
C PRO A 59 7.24 -12.99 0.17
N LEU A 60 6.31 -13.76 0.76
CA LEU A 60 4.88 -13.65 0.50
C LEU A 60 4.32 -12.29 0.93
N LEU A 61 4.61 -11.85 2.17
CA LEU A 61 4.16 -10.54 2.66
C LEU A 61 4.79 -9.40 1.86
N LEU A 62 6.10 -9.44 1.64
CA LEU A 62 6.80 -8.40 0.88
C LEU A 62 6.31 -8.32 -0.56
N SER A 63 6.03 -9.46 -1.21
CA SER A 63 5.47 -9.49 -2.56
C SER A 63 4.05 -8.95 -2.60
N SER A 64 3.20 -9.27 -1.62
CA SER A 64 1.84 -8.72 -1.58
C SER A 64 1.85 -7.22 -1.41
N GLN A 65 2.72 -6.67 -0.56
CA GLN A 65 2.82 -5.23 -0.37
C GLN A 65 3.47 -4.51 -1.56
N ALA A 66 4.42 -5.15 -2.25
CA ALA A 66 4.96 -4.63 -3.51
C ALA A 66 3.87 -4.52 -4.59
N VAL A 67 2.99 -5.52 -4.68
CA VAL A 67 1.81 -5.49 -5.57
C VAL A 67 0.85 -4.36 -5.19
N SER A 68 0.63 -4.13 -3.90
CA SER A 68 -0.24 -3.07 -3.39
C SER A 68 0.27 -1.67 -3.72
N SER A 69 1.57 -1.42 -3.45
CA SER A 69 2.09 -0.07 -3.26
C SER A 69 2.79 0.51 -4.48
N ILE A 70 3.52 -0.28 -5.28
CA ILE A 70 4.44 0.29 -6.27
C ILE A 70 3.75 1.25 -7.24
N LEU A 71 2.65 0.86 -7.88
CA LEU A 71 1.94 1.74 -8.80
C LEU A 71 1.03 2.74 -8.08
N ALA A 72 0.41 2.35 -6.96
CA ALA A 72 -0.44 3.26 -6.19
C ALA A 72 0.35 4.42 -5.61
N ASP A 73 1.52 4.14 -5.02
CA ASP A 73 2.41 5.16 -4.49
C ASP A 73 3.03 6.01 -5.61
N ALA A 74 3.25 5.45 -6.81
CA ALA A 74 3.68 6.23 -7.97
C ALA A 74 2.60 7.25 -8.39
N VAL A 75 1.32 6.87 -8.37
CA VAL A 75 0.20 7.80 -8.64
C VAL A 75 0.16 8.89 -7.56
N TRP A 76 0.32 8.53 -6.27
CA TRP A 76 0.43 9.50 -5.19
C TRP A 76 1.60 10.47 -5.43
N ALA A 77 2.77 9.96 -5.80
CA ALA A 77 3.96 10.77 -6.07
C ALA A 77 3.75 11.74 -7.25
N VAL A 78 3.08 11.28 -8.30
CA VAL A 78 2.74 12.12 -9.47
C VAL A 78 1.75 13.22 -9.08
N ASP A 79 0.73 12.92 -8.28
CA ASP A 79 -0.25 13.92 -7.82
C ASP A 79 0.40 14.96 -6.91
N ALA A 80 1.18 14.52 -5.93
CA ALA A 80 1.92 15.41 -5.03
C ALA A 80 2.94 16.27 -5.78
N GLY A 81 3.69 15.67 -6.72
CA GLY A 81 4.63 16.38 -7.59
C GLY A 81 3.92 17.39 -8.50
N SER A 82 2.79 17.04 -9.07
CA SER A 82 1.98 17.97 -9.87
C SER A 82 1.55 19.18 -9.04
N ARG A 83 1.07 18.96 -7.83
CA ARG A 83 0.73 20.07 -6.93
C ARG A 83 1.93 20.94 -6.60
N LEU A 84 3.09 20.34 -6.37
CA LEU A 84 4.32 21.05 -6.02
C LEU A 84 4.83 21.90 -7.20
N PHE A 85 4.87 21.36 -8.42
CA PHE A 85 5.50 22.01 -9.57
C PHE A 85 4.52 22.78 -10.47
N LEU A 86 3.25 22.32 -10.55
CA LEU A 86 2.24 22.89 -11.44
C LEU A 86 1.11 23.62 -10.69
N GLY A 87 1.13 23.60 -9.36
CA GLY A 87 0.14 24.27 -8.52
C GLY A 87 -1.24 23.61 -8.45
N LYS A 88 -1.43 22.43 -9.07
CA LYS A 88 -2.72 21.72 -9.11
C LYS A 88 -2.56 20.21 -8.88
N HIS A 89 -3.55 19.60 -8.26
CA HIS A 89 -3.69 18.15 -8.18
C HIS A 89 -4.20 17.58 -9.51
N LEU A 90 -3.71 16.41 -9.91
CA LEU A 90 -4.17 15.70 -11.11
C LEU A 90 -5.27 14.68 -10.79
N PHE A 91 -5.10 13.96 -9.69
CA PHE A 91 -5.99 12.86 -9.30
C PHE A 91 -6.70 13.11 -7.97
N GLY A 92 -6.15 13.97 -7.12
CA GLY A 92 -6.58 14.15 -5.75
C GLY A 92 -6.01 13.09 -4.79
N GLY A 93 -6.35 13.24 -3.50
CA GLY A 93 -5.87 12.34 -2.43
C GLY A 93 -4.57 12.76 -1.78
N THR A 94 -3.91 13.83 -2.28
CA THR A 94 -2.70 14.42 -1.65
C THR A 94 -2.93 15.82 -1.10
N GLU A 95 -4.17 16.31 -1.06
CA GLU A 95 -4.53 17.67 -0.62
C GLU A 95 -4.10 17.95 0.82
N TYR A 96 -4.22 16.94 1.69
CA TYR A 96 -3.81 17.04 3.08
C TYR A 96 -2.33 17.43 3.27
N MET A 97 -1.48 17.17 2.28
CA MET A 97 -0.06 17.55 2.31
C MET A 97 0.12 19.08 2.34
N TRP A 98 -0.84 19.84 1.84
CA TRP A 98 -0.84 21.31 1.81
C TRP A 98 -1.82 21.93 2.79
N ASP A 99 -2.60 21.13 3.52
CA ASP A 99 -3.54 21.62 4.53
C ASP A 99 -2.80 21.99 5.81
N ALA A 100 -2.75 23.29 6.11
CA ALA A 100 -2.08 23.82 7.30
C ALA A 100 -2.76 23.46 8.62
N SER A 101 -3.99 22.91 8.59
CA SER A 101 -4.67 22.40 9.79
C SER A 101 -3.96 21.16 10.37
N PHE A 102 -3.19 20.44 9.55
CA PHE A 102 -2.38 19.30 10.00
C PHE A 102 -0.92 19.71 10.27
N PRO A 103 -0.30 19.19 11.34
CA PRO A 103 1.11 19.48 11.66
C PRO A 103 2.05 19.08 10.50
N LEU A 104 2.95 19.97 10.11
CA LEU A 104 3.87 19.73 9.00
C LEU A 104 4.67 18.43 9.16
N ALA A 105 5.19 18.19 10.38
CA ALA A 105 5.96 16.97 10.66
C ALA A 105 5.17 15.70 10.33
N VAL A 106 3.87 15.66 10.65
CA VAL A 106 3.02 14.49 10.38
C VAL A 106 2.71 14.36 8.89
N ARG A 107 2.45 15.48 8.20
CA ARG A 107 2.30 15.49 6.74
C ARG A 107 3.56 14.96 6.04
N LEU A 108 4.74 15.37 6.48
CA LEU A 108 6.02 14.91 5.91
C LEU A 108 6.28 13.41 6.13
N LEU A 109 5.70 12.78 7.16
CA LEU A 109 5.76 11.33 7.31
C LEU A 109 5.09 10.60 6.13
N SER A 110 4.13 11.22 5.44
CA SER A 110 3.49 10.65 4.24
C SER A 110 4.43 10.55 3.03
N LEU A 111 5.62 11.16 3.09
CA LEU A 111 6.67 10.94 2.10
C LEU A 111 7.16 9.49 2.07
N PHE A 112 6.67 8.63 2.97
CA PHE A 112 6.90 7.19 2.85
C PHE A 112 6.43 6.65 1.50
N HIS A 113 5.39 7.22 0.87
CA HIS A 113 4.96 6.84 -0.47
C HIS A 113 6.05 6.97 -1.55
N LEU A 114 7.10 7.77 -1.31
CA LEU A 114 8.27 7.84 -2.19
C LEU A 114 9.31 6.77 -1.85
N VAL A 115 9.43 6.43 -0.59
CA VAL A 115 10.46 5.51 -0.07
C VAL A 115 10.02 4.05 -0.18
N TRP A 116 8.73 3.76 0.10
CA TRP A 116 8.20 2.40 0.19
C TRP A 116 8.32 1.60 -1.11
N PRO A 117 7.99 2.13 -2.29
CA PRO A 117 8.18 1.40 -3.55
C PRO A 117 9.62 0.96 -3.77
N VAL A 118 10.58 1.84 -3.49
CA VAL A 118 12.01 1.54 -3.61
C VAL A 118 12.44 0.46 -2.62
N LEU A 119 11.99 0.58 -1.36
CA LEU A 119 12.24 -0.41 -0.31
C LEU A 119 11.66 -1.79 -0.68
N LEU A 120 10.43 -1.82 -1.20
CA LEU A 120 9.75 -3.05 -1.58
C LEU A 120 10.41 -3.73 -2.78
N VAL A 121 10.81 -2.98 -3.81
CA VAL A 121 11.58 -3.52 -4.94
C VAL A 121 12.89 -4.12 -4.46
N TRP A 122 13.63 -3.40 -3.59
CA TRP A 122 14.87 -3.89 -3.01
C TRP A 122 14.64 -5.15 -2.16
N ALA A 123 13.61 -5.15 -1.31
CA ALA A 123 13.30 -6.29 -0.44
C ALA A 123 12.90 -7.54 -1.25
N VAL A 124 12.02 -7.38 -2.25
CA VAL A 124 11.62 -8.46 -3.16
C VAL A 124 12.81 -8.98 -3.97
N ARG A 125 13.71 -8.10 -4.44
CA ARG A 125 14.94 -8.52 -5.12
C ARG A 125 15.82 -9.39 -4.22
N ARG A 126 15.84 -9.12 -2.91
CA ARG A 126 16.67 -9.85 -1.94
C ARG A 126 16.10 -11.22 -1.59
N VAL A 127 14.80 -11.34 -1.36
CA VAL A 127 14.17 -12.59 -0.91
C VAL A 127 13.50 -13.38 -2.05
N GLY A 128 13.32 -12.77 -3.21
CA GLY A 128 12.59 -13.30 -4.36
C GLY A 128 11.13 -12.90 -4.35
N TYR A 129 10.54 -12.75 -5.55
CA TYR A 129 9.11 -12.49 -5.72
C TYR A 129 8.32 -13.79 -5.54
N ASP A 130 7.30 -13.76 -4.69
CA ASP A 130 6.33 -14.85 -4.49
C ASP A 130 5.03 -14.51 -5.23
N PRO A 131 4.67 -15.23 -6.32
CA PRO A 131 3.47 -14.93 -7.10
C PRO A 131 2.15 -15.02 -6.33
N ARG A 132 2.12 -15.78 -5.22
CA ARG A 132 0.95 -15.89 -4.33
C ARG A 132 0.63 -14.55 -3.66
N GLY A 133 1.62 -13.64 -3.61
CA GLY A 133 1.45 -12.26 -3.09
C GLY A 133 0.34 -11.50 -3.81
N PHE A 134 0.10 -11.75 -5.11
CA PHE A 134 -1.03 -11.17 -5.84
C PHE A 134 -2.38 -11.59 -5.25
N GLY A 135 -2.60 -12.89 -5.05
CA GLY A 135 -3.83 -13.40 -4.44
C GLY A 135 -4.02 -12.92 -3.00
N LEU A 136 -2.93 -12.90 -2.22
CA LEU A 136 -2.97 -12.36 -0.86
C LEU A 136 -3.36 -10.88 -0.84
N GLN A 137 -2.84 -10.07 -1.77
CA GLN A 137 -3.19 -8.64 -1.86
C GLN A 137 -4.67 -8.43 -2.23
N ILE A 138 -5.22 -9.22 -3.14
CA ILE A 138 -6.65 -9.19 -3.46
C ILE A 138 -7.49 -9.49 -2.20
N ALA A 139 -7.11 -10.50 -1.43
CA ALA A 139 -7.82 -10.86 -0.19
C ALA A 139 -7.73 -9.73 0.86
N ILE A 140 -6.54 -9.15 1.06
CA ILE A 140 -6.34 -8.02 1.99
C ILE A 140 -7.19 -6.83 1.55
N ALA A 141 -7.13 -6.43 0.28
CA ALA A 141 -7.88 -5.29 -0.24
C ALA A 141 -9.40 -5.53 -0.12
N GLY A 142 -9.88 -6.73 -0.46
CA GLY A 142 -11.29 -7.10 -0.31
C GLY A 142 -11.77 -7.01 1.14
N ALA A 143 -11.00 -7.54 2.08
CA ALA A 143 -11.31 -7.46 3.50
C ALA A 143 -11.33 -6.01 4.01
N LEU A 144 -10.32 -5.19 3.62
CA LEU A 144 -10.26 -3.79 4.01
C LEU A 144 -11.39 -2.96 3.41
N LEU A 145 -11.80 -3.20 2.17
CA LEU A 145 -12.96 -2.54 1.57
C LEU A 145 -14.24 -2.83 2.37
N VAL A 146 -14.45 -4.08 2.78
CA VAL A 146 -15.59 -4.43 3.65
C VAL A 146 -15.49 -3.73 5.00
N VAL A 147 -14.34 -3.80 5.67
CA VAL A 147 -14.13 -3.16 6.99
C VAL A 147 -14.28 -1.64 6.90
N SER A 148 -13.85 -1.01 5.80
CA SER A 148 -13.97 0.43 5.57
C SER A 148 -15.42 0.93 5.57
N ARG A 149 -16.38 0.06 5.24
CA ARG A 149 -17.82 0.41 5.34
C ARG A 149 -18.25 0.70 6.78
N PHE A 150 -17.63 0.07 7.77
CA PHE A 150 -17.93 0.31 9.18
C PHE A 150 -17.29 1.61 9.72
N ALA A 151 -16.36 2.21 8.99
CA ALA A 151 -15.78 3.52 9.34
C ALA A 151 -16.72 4.70 9.01
N GLY A 152 -17.76 4.47 8.21
CA GLY A 152 -18.79 5.44 7.87
C GLY A 152 -18.54 6.19 6.55
N ARG A 153 -19.64 6.72 5.99
CA ARG A 153 -19.63 7.41 4.68
C ARG A 153 -18.73 8.66 4.66
N ALA A 154 -18.68 9.40 5.77
CA ALA A 154 -17.90 10.63 5.87
C ALA A 154 -16.39 10.38 5.73
N ALA A 155 -15.91 9.25 6.26
CA ALA A 155 -14.50 8.88 6.15
C ALA A 155 -14.14 8.34 4.76
N ASN A 156 -15.07 7.69 4.07
CA ASN A 156 -14.93 7.06 2.75
C ASN A 156 -13.59 6.33 2.57
N LEU A 157 -13.12 5.63 3.61
CA LEU A 157 -11.83 4.95 3.59
C LEU A 157 -11.75 3.96 2.43
N ASN A 158 -10.62 3.94 1.75
CA ASN A 158 -10.37 3.10 0.58
C ASN A 158 -11.43 3.25 -0.52
N PHE A 159 -12.15 4.39 -0.54
CA PHE A 159 -13.23 4.67 -1.49
C PHE A 159 -14.39 3.67 -1.42
N ALA A 160 -14.65 3.11 -0.24
CA ALA A 160 -15.64 2.06 -0.04
C ALA A 160 -17.09 2.51 -0.24
N PHE A 161 -17.37 3.82 -0.33
CA PHE A 161 -18.70 4.38 -0.55
C PHE A 161 -18.84 5.16 -1.86
N ARG A 162 -17.77 5.80 -2.30
CA ARG A 162 -17.76 6.66 -3.48
C ARG A 162 -16.36 6.69 -4.07
N ASP A 163 -16.25 6.51 -5.38
CA ASP A 163 -14.95 6.63 -6.04
C ASP A 163 -14.47 8.08 -6.10
N PRO A 164 -13.14 8.33 -6.09
CA PRO A 164 -12.59 9.68 -6.01
C PRO A 164 -12.54 10.39 -7.37
N ILE A 165 -12.63 9.65 -8.49
CA ILE A 165 -12.38 10.20 -9.83
C ILE A 165 -13.67 10.76 -10.43
N TRP A 166 -14.72 9.94 -10.46
CA TRP A 166 -16.01 10.32 -11.06
C TRP A 166 -17.08 10.63 -10.02
N GLY A 167 -16.78 10.36 -8.75
CA GLY A 167 -17.72 10.56 -7.65
C GLY A 167 -18.90 9.61 -7.69
N LEU A 168 -18.76 8.45 -8.32
CA LEU A 168 -19.81 7.46 -8.45
C LEU A 168 -19.96 6.63 -7.18
N SER A 169 -21.22 6.27 -6.88
CA SER A 169 -21.57 5.29 -5.85
C SER A 169 -22.52 4.28 -6.48
N LEU A 170 -22.07 3.03 -6.61
CA LEU A 170 -22.89 1.97 -7.17
C LEU A 170 -23.75 1.34 -6.08
N GLU A 171 -24.97 1.00 -6.43
CA GLU A 171 -25.88 0.24 -5.55
C GLU A 171 -26.24 -1.10 -6.22
N PRO A 172 -26.37 -2.18 -5.46
CA PRO A 172 -26.19 -2.29 -3.99
C PRO A 172 -24.72 -2.20 -3.56
N ALA A 173 -24.47 -1.93 -2.27
CA ALA A 173 -23.11 -1.76 -1.73
C ALA A 173 -22.10 -2.86 -2.12
N PRO A 174 -22.42 -4.16 -2.15
CA PRO A 174 -21.48 -5.19 -2.61
C PRO A 174 -21.01 -4.98 -4.06
N LEU A 175 -21.86 -4.43 -4.91
CA LEU A 175 -21.49 -4.13 -6.31
C LEU A 175 -20.43 -3.03 -6.35
N HIS A 176 -20.58 -1.98 -5.53
CA HIS A 176 -19.57 -0.91 -5.43
C HIS A 176 -18.22 -1.46 -4.95
N LEU A 177 -18.22 -2.28 -3.88
CA LEU A 177 -17.00 -2.88 -3.35
C LEU A 177 -16.33 -3.81 -4.37
N ALA A 178 -17.12 -4.62 -5.08
CA ALA A 178 -16.61 -5.51 -6.13
C ALA A 178 -16.01 -4.71 -7.30
N ALA A 179 -16.68 -3.63 -7.74
CA ALA A 179 -16.16 -2.75 -8.79
C ALA A 179 -14.86 -2.05 -8.37
N THR A 180 -14.80 -1.54 -7.13
CA THR A 180 -13.59 -0.93 -6.57
C THR A 180 -12.44 -1.93 -6.50
N LEU A 181 -12.70 -3.14 -6.00
CA LEU A 181 -11.69 -4.21 -5.94
C LEU A 181 -11.22 -4.62 -7.34
N ALA A 182 -12.15 -4.75 -8.31
CA ALA A 182 -11.81 -5.06 -9.69
C ALA A 182 -10.96 -3.97 -10.34
N PHE A 183 -11.27 -2.71 -10.07
CA PHE A 183 -10.46 -1.56 -10.53
C PHE A 183 -9.05 -1.60 -9.94
N LEU A 184 -8.92 -1.78 -8.62
CA LEU A 184 -7.62 -1.90 -7.96
C LEU A 184 -6.80 -3.07 -8.53
N ALA A 185 -7.47 -4.22 -8.71
CA ALA A 185 -6.85 -5.41 -9.27
C ALA A 185 -6.35 -5.20 -10.71
N ALA A 186 -7.18 -4.61 -11.58
CA ALA A 186 -6.86 -4.46 -12.99
C ALA A 186 -5.84 -3.34 -13.25
N VAL A 187 -5.95 -2.21 -12.52
CA VAL A 187 -5.14 -1.01 -12.81
C VAL A 187 -3.82 -0.99 -12.04
N PHE A 188 -3.80 -1.49 -10.81
CA PHE A 188 -2.62 -1.42 -9.95
C PHE A 188 -1.97 -2.78 -9.72
N TYR A 189 -2.75 -3.79 -9.30
CA TYR A 189 -2.18 -5.03 -8.79
C TYR A 189 -1.71 -5.96 -9.90
N LEU A 190 -2.52 -6.17 -10.94
CA LEU A 190 -2.16 -7.05 -12.06
C LEU A 190 -0.95 -6.52 -12.85
N PRO A 191 -0.87 -5.24 -13.25
CA PRO A 191 0.31 -4.73 -13.93
C PRO A 191 1.58 -4.86 -13.07
N THR A 192 1.50 -4.50 -11.77
CA THR A 192 2.63 -4.66 -10.85
C THR A 192 3.04 -6.12 -10.71
N HIS A 193 2.07 -7.04 -10.54
CA HIS A 193 2.33 -8.49 -10.50
C HIS A 193 3.06 -8.98 -11.74
N LEU A 194 2.60 -8.59 -12.93
CA LEU A 194 3.22 -8.99 -14.19
C LEU A 194 4.64 -8.45 -14.33
N LEU A 195 4.87 -7.19 -13.96
CA LEU A 195 6.20 -6.57 -13.96
C LEU A 195 7.15 -7.30 -13.01
N LEU A 196 6.74 -7.51 -11.75
CA LEU A 196 7.56 -8.19 -10.74
C LEU A 196 7.82 -9.67 -11.11
N SER A 197 6.81 -10.36 -11.64
CA SER A 197 6.95 -11.74 -12.10
C SER A 197 7.95 -11.88 -13.24
N ARG A 198 8.06 -10.89 -14.11
CA ARG A 198 9.06 -10.87 -15.20
C ARG A 198 10.43 -10.47 -14.70
N ALA A 199 10.51 -9.42 -13.88
CA ALA A 199 11.76 -8.84 -13.42
C ALA A 199 12.52 -9.76 -12.44
N PHE A 200 11.78 -10.52 -11.60
CA PHE A 200 12.34 -11.35 -10.53
C PHE A 200 12.03 -12.83 -10.70
N ARG A 201 11.83 -13.28 -11.95
CA ARG A 201 11.80 -14.72 -12.25
C ARG A 201 13.12 -15.33 -11.81
N ARG A 202 13.07 -16.28 -10.88
CA ARG A 202 14.22 -17.18 -10.71
C ARG A 202 14.35 -18.01 -11.97
N PRO A 203 15.58 -18.21 -12.52
CA PRO A 203 15.79 -19.19 -13.56
C PRO A 203 15.23 -20.53 -13.06
N GLN A 204 14.35 -21.16 -13.84
CA GLN A 204 13.92 -22.53 -13.58
C GLN A 204 15.14 -23.42 -13.86
N GLY A 205 15.76 -23.92 -12.79
CA GLY A 205 16.68 -25.05 -12.83
C GLY A 205 18.01 -24.79 -13.53
N LEU A 206 19.06 -24.62 -12.77
CA LEU A 206 20.33 -25.31 -12.99
C LEU A 206 20.50 -26.38 -11.92
#